data_eda49ce961a21aa9d73c04799763a0f0
#
_entry.id   eda49ce961a21aa9d73c04799763a0f0
#
_cell.length_a   1.000
_cell.length_b   1.000
_cell.length_c   1.000
_cell.angle_alpha   90.00
_cell.angle_beta   90.00
_cell.angle_gamma   90.00
#
_symmetry.space_group_name_H-M   'P 1'
#
loop_
_entity.id
_entity.type
_entity.pdbx_description
1 polymer ?
#
loop_
_entity_poly.entity_id
_entity_poly.type
_entity_poly.pdbx_seq_one_letter_code
_entity_poly.pdbx_strand_id
1 'polypeptide(L)'
;MKISRTELQDYFKDPLPSAADIAAAFTFHCFEIEEVAGDVLDIKVLPNRAADCSSVAGIAAELSTILDLPLKSEPDNVFSNTTVEVSLARINAVLGAHFSEADIEDVFRRLRFRVVKNGDAYHVTAPLPRTDIAIPEDIAEEIGRVLGYERISADELPPLSGSPEQARYRGIERMKDMLVDQGFIEVSTQSFAPKGDVVLANPMDKTKPALRTSLEENVRDALARAQHYAPLVLPPKQAIKLFEVGTVFPKEGEYLELRMTERVSAWGEHSALADNLSTAKLEEYGKGYTPKRYRLGAYTPFSVYPFITRDIALWVPEAARTEEILNTIRAHAGALLIRLDQFDQFSKEGRVSYAFRLIFQSMERTLTDEEVNGVMEHIIAGLTAKGYEVR
;
A
#
# COMPACT_ATOMS: atom_id res chain seq x y z
N MET A 1 -12.48 -22.83 -4.98
CA MET A 1 -13.33 -24.04 -5.24
C MET A 1 -14.70 -23.79 -4.66
N LYS A 2 -15.76 -23.87 -5.49
CA LYS A 2 -17.13 -23.60 -5.03
C LYS A 2 -17.78 -24.87 -4.49
N ILE A 3 -18.24 -24.84 -3.25
CA ILE A 3 -18.88 -25.95 -2.53
C ILE A 3 -20.08 -25.41 -1.77
N SER A 4 -21.21 -26.10 -1.81
CA SER A 4 -22.36 -25.73 -0.99
C SER A 4 -22.31 -26.39 0.40
N ARG A 5 -22.90 -25.71 1.39
CA ARG A 5 -23.11 -26.30 2.72
C ARG A 5 -23.90 -27.61 2.64
N THR A 6 -24.86 -27.70 1.72
CA THR A 6 -25.64 -28.90 1.48
C THR A 6 -24.78 -30.07 1.03
N GLU A 7 -23.83 -29.85 0.08
CA GLU A 7 -22.88 -30.89 -0.33
C GLU A 7 -21.97 -31.33 0.82
N LEU A 8 -21.50 -30.36 1.66
CA LEU A 8 -20.71 -30.70 2.85
C LEU A 8 -21.53 -31.51 3.87
N GLN A 9 -22.82 -31.18 4.08
CA GLN A 9 -23.70 -31.91 5.01
C GLN A 9 -23.80 -33.39 4.71
N ASP A 10 -23.65 -33.81 3.46
CA ASP A 10 -23.71 -35.24 3.10
C ASP A 10 -22.59 -36.06 3.73
N TYR A 11 -21.52 -35.46 4.17
CA TYR A 11 -20.39 -36.10 4.84
C TYR A 11 -20.52 -36.16 6.36
N PHE A 12 -21.41 -35.37 6.98
CA PHE A 12 -21.51 -35.25 8.44
C PHE A 12 -22.73 -35.98 9.00
N LYS A 13 -22.57 -36.57 10.20
CA LYS A 13 -23.67 -37.18 10.97
C LYS A 13 -24.58 -36.13 11.59
N ASP A 14 -23.96 -35.08 12.14
CA ASP A 14 -24.62 -33.99 12.84
C ASP A 14 -24.89 -32.82 11.90
N PRO A 15 -25.91 -31.98 12.20
CA PRO A 15 -26.19 -30.80 11.41
C PRO A 15 -25.01 -29.82 11.41
N LEU A 16 -24.59 -29.38 10.24
CA LEU A 16 -23.58 -28.33 10.09
C LEU A 16 -24.15 -26.95 10.47
N PRO A 17 -23.29 -26.03 10.96
CA PRO A 17 -23.64 -24.63 11.18
C PRO A 17 -24.05 -23.95 9.86
N SER A 18 -24.39 -22.65 9.92
CA SER A 18 -24.68 -21.85 8.72
C SER A 18 -23.47 -21.74 7.77
N ALA A 19 -23.73 -21.45 6.49
CA ALA A 19 -22.64 -21.21 5.53
C ALA A 19 -21.72 -20.07 5.99
N ALA A 20 -22.27 -19.05 6.65
CA ALA A 20 -21.47 -17.94 7.20
C ALA A 20 -20.57 -18.39 8.35
N ASP A 21 -21.06 -19.25 9.26
CA ASP A 21 -20.26 -19.78 10.36
C ASP A 21 -19.16 -20.73 9.86
N ILE A 22 -19.45 -21.54 8.83
CA ILE A 22 -18.46 -22.41 8.18
C ILE A 22 -17.38 -21.54 7.49
N ALA A 23 -17.78 -20.48 6.81
CA ALA A 23 -16.84 -19.52 6.19
C ALA A 23 -15.93 -18.89 7.25
N ALA A 24 -16.48 -18.46 8.37
CA ALA A 24 -15.70 -17.94 9.49
C ALA A 24 -14.73 -19.01 10.05
N ALA A 25 -15.18 -20.24 10.26
CA ALA A 25 -14.33 -21.34 10.73
C ALA A 25 -13.17 -21.60 9.77
N PHE A 26 -13.40 -21.67 8.46
CA PHE A 26 -12.32 -21.82 7.49
C PHE A 26 -11.36 -20.63 7.50
N THR A 27 -11.89 -19.40 7.51
CA THR A 27 -11.07 -18.18 7.49
C THR A 27 -10.11 -18.09 8.68
N PHE A 28 -10.57 -18.46 9.87
CA PHE A 28 -9.75 -18.38 11.08
C PHE A 28 -8.80 -19.55 11.27
N HIS A 29 -9.04 -20.71 10.60
CA HIS A 29 -8.31 -21.93 10.87
C HIS A 29 -7.55 -22.52 9.68
N CYS A 30 -7.90 -22.20 8.41
CA CYS A 30 -7.31 -22.92 7.29
C CYS A 30 -7.31 -22.19 5.94
N PHE A 31 -8.46 -21.68 5.45
CA PHE A 31 -8.62 -21.22 4.08
C PHE A 31 -9.15 -19.80 3.98
N GLU A 32 -8.70 -19.06 2.98
CA GLU A 32 -9.34 -17.83 2.56
C GLU A 32 -10.67 -18.14 1.85
N ILE A 33 -11.74 -17.44 2.24
CA ILE A 33 -13.06 -17.51 1.59
C ILE A 33 -13.22 -16.28 0.72
N GLU A 34 -13.29 -16.47 -0.60
CA GLU A 34 -13.41 -15.38 -1.56
C GLU A 34 -14.83 -14.80 -1.60
N GLU A 35 -15.85 -15.69 -1.48
CA GLU A 35 -17.26 -15.29 -1.54
C GLU A 35 -18.15 -16.29 -0.77
N VAL A 36 -19.22 -15.77 -0.17
CA VAL A 36 -20.34 -16.59 0.34
C VAL A 36 -21.62 -16.14 -0.35
N ALA A 37 -22.14 -16.96 -1.25
CA ALA A 37 -23.36 -16.69 -2.01
C ALA A 37 -24.49 -17.66 -1.59
N GLY A 38 -25.35 -17.25 -0.67
CA GLY A 38 -26.40 -18.10 -0.11
C GLY A 38 -25.81 -19.29 0.66
N ASP A 39 -25.96 -20.50 0.10
CA ASP A 39 -25.45 -21.77 0.67
C ASP A 39 -24.06 -22.17 0.11
N VAL A 40 -23.52 -21.40 -0.83
CA VAL A 40 -22.28 -21.72 -1.56
C VAL A 40 -21.12 -20.91 -1.03
N LEU A 41 -20.01 -21.59 -0.72
CA LEU A 41 -18.73 -21.00 -0.33
C LEU A 41 -17.75 -21.12 -1.50
N ASP A 42 -17.05 -20.03 -1.83
CA ASP A 42 -15.89 -20.07 -2.73
C ASP A 42 -14.60 -20.12 -1.92
N ILE A 43 -14.03 -21.32 -1.83
CA ILE A 43 -12.88 -21.63 -0.97
C ILE A 43 -11.61 -21.62 -1.79
N LYS A 44 -10.62 -20.83 -1.36
CA LYS A 44 -9.30 -20.76 -1.98
C LYS A 44 -8.37 -21.79 -1.35
N VAL A 45 -8.22 -22.93 -2.01
CA VAL A 45 -7.27 -23.97 -1.60
C VAL A 45 -5.88 -23.63 -2.14
N LEU A 46 -4.92 -23.47 -1.24
CA LEU A 46 -3.53 -23.18 -1.59
C LEU A 46 -2.78 -24.43 -2.09
N PRO A 47 -1.68 -24.29 -2.86
CA PRO A 47 -0.97 -25.42 -3.43
C PRO A 47 -0.44 -26.44 -2.42
N ASN A 48 -0.04 -26.03 -1.21
CA ASN A 48 0.42 -26.91 -0.14
C ASN A 48 -0.67 -27.85 0.38
N ARG A 49 -1.95 -27.45 0.28
CA ARG A 49 -3.12 -28.23 0.72
C ARG A 49 -3.90 -28.84 -0.45
N ALA A 50 -3.37 -28.72 -1.69
CA ALA A 50 -4.05 -29.26 -2.86
C ALA A 50 -4.13 -30.80 -2.85
N ALA A 51 -3.14 -31.47 -2.27
CA ALA A 51 -3.09 -32.92 -2.23
C ALA A 51 -4.20 -33.56 -1.34
N ASP A 52 -4.63 -32.88 -0.28
CA ASP A 52 -5.65 -33.36 0.66
C ASP A 52 -7.00 -32.63 0.49
N CYS A 53 -7.01 -31.36 0.10
CA CYS A 53 -8.21 -30.50 0.11
C CYS A 53 -8.73 -30.10 -1.29
N SER A 54 -8.29 -30.74 -2.39
CA SER A 54 -8.82 -30.45 -3.73
C SER A 54 -10.16 -31.12 -4.07
N SER A 55 -10.77 -31.81 -3.11
CA SER A 55 -12.06 -32.48 -3.26
C SER A 55 -13.03 -32.09 -2.14
N VAL A 56 -14.36 -32.28 -2.38
CA VAL A 56 -15.39 -32.05 -1.34
C VAL A 56 -15.13 -32.90 -0.11
N ALA A 57 -14.70 -34.16 -0.29
CA ALA A 57 -14.36 -35.05 0.81
C ALA A 57 -13.17 -34.53 1.64
N GLY A 58 -12.15 -34.01 1.00
CA GLY A 58 -10.99 -33.40 1.67
C GLY A 58 -11.38 -32.14 2.46
N ILE A 59 -12.19 -31.26 1.88
CA ILE A 59 -12.73 -30.09 2.58
C ILE A 59 -13.63 -30.50 3.76
N ALA A 60 -14.45 -31.54 3.60
CA ALA A 60 -15.27 -32.07 4.71
C ALA A 60 -14.40 -32.64 5.82
N ALA A 61 -13.31 -33.37 5.51
CA ALA A 61 -12.36 -33.87 6.49
C ALA A 61 -11.66 -32.75 7.26
N GLU A 62 -11.30 -31.67 6.60
CA GLU A 62 -10.71 -30.48 7.22
C GLU A 62 -11.74 -29.77 8.12
N LEU A 63 -12.97 -29.58 7.65
CA LEU A 63 -14.05 -28.98 8.45
C LEU A 63 -14.36 -29.81 9.69
N SER A 64 -14.34 -31.16 9.55
CA SER A 64 -14.48 -32.09 10.68
C SER A 64 -13.40 -31.87 11.74
N THR A 65 -12.17 -31.65 11.31
CA THR A 65 -11.03 -31.35 12.20
C THR A 65 -11.22 -30.04 12.94
N ILE A 66 -11.63 -28.97 12.23
CA ILE A 66 -11.82 -27.63 12.80
C ILE A 66 -12.98 -27.62 13.81
N LEU A 67 -14.12 -28.15 13.42
CA LEU A 67 -15.35 -28.11 14.24
C LEU A 67 -15.45 -29.25 15.25
N ASP A 68 -14.55 -30.24 15.26
CA ASP A 68 -14.60 -31.47 16.00
C ASP A 68 -15.95 -32.25 15.83
N LEU A 69 -16.46 -32.27 14.58
CA LEU A 69 -17.69 -32.93 14.21
C LEU A 69 -17.42 -34.28 13.51
N PRO A 70 -18.12 -35.37 13.87
CA PRO A 70 -17.85 -36.68 13.30
C PRO A 70 -18.36 -36.81 11.86
N LEU A 71 -17.54 -37.39 11.00
CA LEU A 71 -17.93 -37.77 9.65
C LEU A 71 -18.80 -39.02 9.63
N LYS A 72 -19.65 -39.20 8.62
CA LYS A 72 -20.40 -40.42 8.37
C LYS A 72 -19.50 -41.63 8.10
N SER A 73 -18.40 -41.37 7.40
CA SER A 73 -17.37 -42.35 7.08
C SER A 73 -16.00 -41.69 7.25
N GLU A 74 -15.16 -42.28 8.08
CA GLU A 74 -13.77 -41.79 8.20
C GLU A 74 -13.00 -42.09 6.92
N PRO A 75 -12.11 -41.19 6.48
CA PRO A 75 -11.23 -41.44 5.33
C PRO A 75 -10.28 -42.61 5.65
N ASP A 76 -9.94 -43.40 4.63
CA ASP A 76 -8.92 -44.43 4.76
C ASP A 76 -7.56 -43.78 5.04
N ASN A 77 -7.00 -44.11 6.21
CA ASN A 77 -5.72 -43.52 6.62
C ASN A 77 -4.56 -44.38 6.11
N VAL A 78 -4.07 -44.01 4.92
CA VAL A 78 -2.71 -44.40 4.48
C VAL A 78 -1.75 -43.36 5.00
N PHE A 79 -0.74 -43.79 5.75
CA PHE A 79 0.24 -42.88 6.35
C PHE A 79 1.46 -42.69 5.49
N SER A 80 2.08 -41.49 5.60
CA SER A 80 3.35 -41.18 4.96
C SER A 80 4.49 -42.05 5.57
N ASN A 81 5.65 -42.08 4.86
CA ASN A 81 6.86 -42.69 5.41
C ASN A 81 7.67 -41.69 6.26
N THR A 82 7.27 -40.44 6.31
CA THR A 82 7.95 -39.39 7.09
C THR A 82 7.35 -39.35 8.48
N THR A 83 8.20 -39.44 9.51
CA THR A 83 7.82 -39.26 10.89
C THR A 83 8.57 -38.04 11.43
N VAL A 84 7.84 -37.11 12.00
CA VAL A 84 8.37 -35.87 12.60
C VAL A 84 8.46 -36.08 14.11
N GLU A 85 9.63 -35.83 14.70
CA GLU A 85 9.83 -35.82 16.14
C GLU A 85 9.66 -34.41 16.69
N VAL A 86 8.78 -34.23 17.70
CA VAL A 86 8.51 -32.94 18.32
C VAL A 86 8.15 -33.10 19.79
N SER A 87 8.49 -32.15 20.63
CA SER A 87 8.08 -32.13 22.05
C SER A 87 7.04 -31.04 22.31
N LEU A 88 6.24 -31.23 23.40
CA LEU A 88 5.33 -30.19 23.90
C LEU A 88 6.05 -28.86 24.11
N ALA A 89 7.26 -28.90 24.71
CA ALA A 89 8.06 -27.71 24.96
C ALA A 89 8.44 -26.98 23.65
N ARG A 90 8.78 -27.74 22.58
CA ARG A 90 9.11 -27.16 21.27
C ARG A 90 7.90 -26.52 20.62
N ILE A 91 6.73 -27.18 20.65
CA ILE A 91 5.47 -26.65 20.10
C ILE A 91 5.14 -25.32 20.80
N ASN A 92 5.12 -25.31 22.12
CA ASN A 92 4.82 -24.10 22.90
C ASN A 92 5.83 -22.98 22.67
N ALA A 93 7.13 -23.32 22.52
CA ALA A 93 8.17 -22.32 22.23
C ALA A 93 8.02 -21.69 20.84
N VAL A 94 7.62 -22.47 19.82
CA VAL A 94 7.38 -21.96 18.47
C VAL A 94 6.15 -21.05 18.43
N LEU A 95 5.08 -21.43 19.10
CA LEU A 95 3.83 -20.69 19.10
C LEU A 95 3.80 -19.52 20.11
N GLY A 96 4.73 -19.46 21.05
CA GLY A 96 4.63 -18.54 22.18
C GLY A 96 3.42 -18.85 23.08
N ALA A 97 3.05 -20.13 23.20
CA ALA A 97 1.82 -20.58 23.85
C ALA A 97 2.11 -21.44 25.09
N HIS A 98 1.06 -21.78 25.82
CA HIS A 98 1.10 -22.66 27.00
C HIS A 98 0.02 -23.75 26.88
N PHE A 99 -0.06 -24.42 25.74
CA PHE A 99 -0.96 -25.53 25.51
C PHE A 99 -0.56 -26.74 26.36
N SER A 100 -1.56 -27.48 26.82
CA SER A 100 -1.36 -28.71 27.59
C SER A 100 -1.11 -29.92 26.67
N GLU A 101 -0.62 -31.05 27.25
CA GLU A 101 -0.54 -32.32 26.53
C GLU A 101 -1.89 -32.73 25.97
N ALA A 102 -2.95 -32.58 26.77
CA ALA A 102 -4.31 -32.94 26.36
C ALA A 102 -4.81 -32.12 25.15
N ASP A 103 -4.50 -30.83 25.10
CA ASP A 103 -4.83 -30.01 23.94
C ASP A 103 -4.16 -30.54 22.68
N ILE A 104 -2.87 -30.85 22.75
CA ILE A 104 -2.05 -31.32 21.61
C ILE A 104 -2.50 -32.70 21.15
N GLU A 105 -2.73 -33.63 22.08
CA GLU A 105 -3.20 -34.98 21.78
C GLU A 105 -4.60 -34.99 21.15
N ASP A 106 -5.48 -34.08 21.58
CA ASP A 106 -6.80 -33.88 20.95
C ASP A 106 -6.66 -33.40 19.48
N VAL A 107 -5.76 -32.43 19.21
CA VAL A 107 -5.51 -31.99 17.83
C VAL A 107 -4.95 -33.12 16.98
N PHE A 108 -4.01 -33.90 17.49
CA PHE A 108 -3.49 -35.06 16.75
C PHE A 108 -4.59 -36.05 16.40
N ARG A 109 -5.52 -36.30 17.32
CA ARG A 109 -6.69 -37.14 17.09
C ARG A 109 -7.58 -36.59 15.98
N ARG A 110 -7.92 -35.30 16.05
CA ARG A 110 -8.75 -34.61 15.03
C ARG A 110 -8.12 -34.62 13.65
N LEU A 111 -6.80 -34.39 13.56
CA LEU A 111 -6.01 -34.46 12.33
C LEU A 111 -5.77 -35.88 11.82
N ARG A 112 -6.18 -36.90 12.61
CA ARG A 112 -5.97 -38.31 12.28
C ARG A 112 -4.49 -38.68 12.14
N PHE A 113 -3.62 -37.97 12.86
CA PHE A 113 -2.19 -38.29 12.87
C PHE A 113 -1.93 -39.54 13.67
N ARG A 114 -1.01 -40.39 13.18
CA ARG A 114 -0.49 -41.52 13.96
C ARG A 114 0.63 -41.01 14.86
N VAL A 115 0.47 -41.17 16.16
CA VAL A 115 1.39 -40.66 17.16
C VAL A 115 1.91 -41.77 18.05
N VAL A 116 3.23 -41.81 18.26
CA VAL A 116 3.89 -42.65 19.26
C VAL A 116 4.64 -41.72 20.22
N LYS A 117 4.27 -41.75 21.51
CA LYS A 117 4.92 -40.99 22.56
C LYS A 117 6.09 -41.78 23.16
N ASN A 118 7.25 -41.16 23.23
CA ASN A 118 8.45 -41.72 23.84
C ASN A 118 9.07 -40.68 24.80
N GLY A 119 8.83 -40.83 26.10
CA GLY A 119 9.17 -39.80 27.08
C GLY A 119 8.45 -38.48 26.77
N ASP A 120 9.19 -37.40 26.59
CA ASP A 120 8.67 -36.05 26.27
C ASP A 120 8.51 -35.81 24.77
N ALA A 121 8.91 -36.75 23.92
CA ALA A 121 8.84 -36.63 22.47
C ALA A 121 7.61 -37.35 21.90
N TYR A 122 6.98 -36.68 20.95
CA TYR A 122 5.94 -37.24 20.07
C TYR A 122 6.59 -37.56 18.71
N HIS A 123 6.44 -38.80 18.27
CA HIS A 123 6.79 -39.21 16.89
C HIS A 123 5.50 -39.20 16.08
N VAL A 124 5.33 -38.18 15.27
CA VAL A 124 4.08 -37.87 14.55
C VAL A 124 4.22 -38.28 13.09
N THR A 125 3.32 -39.09 12.59
CA THR A 125 3.23 -39.50 11.18
C THR A 125 1.89 -39.03 10.62
N ALA A 126 1.92 -38.13 9.64
CA ALA A 126 0.72 -37.58 9.01
C ALA A 126 0.13 -38.56 7.97
N PRO A 127 -1.17 -38.45 7.62
CA PRO A 127 -1.76 -39.15 6.48
C PRO A 127 -1.03 -38.80 5.19
N LEU A 128 -0.95 -39.74 4.25
CA LEU A 128 -0.17 -39.63 3.01
C LEU A 128 -0.47 -38.34 2.18
N PRO A 129 -1.73 -37.88 2.06
CA PRO A 129 -2.01 -36.63 1.34
C PRO A 129 -1.45 -35.35 1.99
N ARG A 130 -1.09 -35.39 3.29
CA ARG A 130 -0.48 -34.27 4.01
C ARG A 130 1.02 -34.20 3.73
N THR A 131 1.36 -33.85 2.50
CA THR A 131 2.75 -33.72 2.03
C THR A 131 3.46 -32.47 2.54
N ASP A 132 2.73 -31.57 3.13
CA ASP A 132 3.17 -30.33 3.78
C ASP A 132 3.80 -30.55 5.16
N ILE A 133 3.59 -31.72 5.79
CA ILE A 133 4.12 -32.04 7.13
C ILE A 133 5.47 -32.74 7.05
N ALA A 134 6.55 -32.00 7.32
CA ALA A 134 7.93 -32.47 7.19
C ALA A 134 8.84 -32.12 8.38
N ILE A 135 8.57 -31.04 9.09
CA ILE A 135 9.43 -30.52 10.18
C ILE A 135 8.58 -30.23 11.46
N PRO A 136 9.22 -30.04 12.64
CA PRO A 136 8.51 -29.75 13.88
C PRO A 136 7.64 -28.50 13.84
N GLU A 137 8.03 -27.49 13.05
CA GLU A 137 7.31 -26.25 12.87
C GLU A 137 5.97 -26.47 12.17
N ASP A 138 5.88 -27.42 11.22
CA ASP A 138 4.62 -27.78 10.56
C ASP A 138 3.64 -28.39 11.58
N ILE A 139 4.14 -29.19 12.51
CA ILE A 139 3.33 -29.74 13.61
C ILE A 139 2.84 -28.61 14.53
N ALA A 140 3.71 -27.65 14.86
CA ALA A 140 3.32 -26.50 15.67
C ALA A 140 2.25 -25.64 14.98
N GLU A 141 2.36 -25.42 13.66
CA GLU A 141 1.35 -24.72 12.86
C GLU A 141 -0.01 -25.42 12.95
N GLU A 142 -0.04 -26.74 12.75
CA GLU A 142 -1.27 -27.52 12.85
C GLU A 142 -1.94 -27.39 14.23
N ILE A 143 -1.16 -27.44 15.30
CA ILE A 143 -1.68 -27.25 16.67
C ILE A 143 -2.24 -25.83 16.82
N GLY A 144 -1.49 -24.81 16.43
CA GLY A 144 -1.90 -23.43 16.56
C GLY A 144 -3.17 -23.09 15.79
N ARG A 145 -3.27 -23.53 14.54
CA ARG A 145 -4.43 -23.25 13.70
C ARG A 145 -5.70 -23.98 14.13
N VAL A 146 -5.58 -25.25 14.57
CA VAL A 146 -6.76 -26.04 15.00
C VAL A 146 -7.28 -25.58 16.36
N LEU A 147 -6.40 -25.26 17.31
CA LEU A 147 -6.80 -24.73 18.61
C LEU A 147 -7.28 -23.27 18.53
N GLY A 148 -6.85 -22.51 17.50
CA GLY A 148 -7.13 -21.10 17.27
C GLY A 148 -6.06 -20.19 17.85
N TYR A 149 -5.56 -19.27 17.01
CA TYR A 149 -4.52 -18.31 17.39
C TYR A 149 -4.99 -17.31 18.45
N GLU A 150 -6.30 -17.11 18.61
CA GLU A 150 -6.88 -16.28 19.67
C GLU A 150 -6.65 -16.85 21.08
N ARG A 151 -6.28 -18.13 21.19
CA ARG A 151 -5.89 -18.76 22.48
C ARG A 151 -4.45 -18.45 22.88
N ILE A 152 -3.67 -17.83 21.99
CA ILE A 152 -2.30 -17.41 22.29
C ILE A 152 -2.34 -16.00 22.86
N SER A 153 -1.92 -15.84 24.13
CA SER A 153 -1.87 -14.54 24.77
C SER A 153 -0.75 -13.69 24.17
N ALA A 154 -1.05 -12.40 23.90
CA ALA A 154 -0.02 -11.45 23.52
C ALA A 154 0.75 -11.00 24.76
N ASP A 155 2.07 -11.19 24.74
CA ASP A 155 2.96 -10.69 25.79
C ASP A 155 3.52 -9.30 25.41
N GLU A 156 3.61 -8.40 26.37
CA GLU A 156 4.33 -7.14 26.16
C GLU A 156 5.81 -7.43 25.90
N LEU A 157 6.32 -6.84 24.83
CA LEU A 157 7.75 -6.88 24.58
C LEU A 157 8.49 -6.14 25.71
N PRO A 158 9.63 -6.68 26.19
CA PRO A 158 10.41 -5.99 27.18
C PRO A 158 10.83 -4.60 26.65
N PRO A 159 10.79 -3.55 27.48
CA PRO A 159 11.19 -2.23 27.05
C PRO A 159 12.66 -2.28 26.58
N LEU A 160 12.92 -1.60 25.47
CA LEU A 160 14.29 -1.49 24.96
C LEU A 160 15.19 -0.89 26.06
N SER A 161 16.31 -1.53 26.35
CA SER A 161 17.28 -1.11 27.36
C SER A 161 18.02 0.19 27.00
N GLY A 162 17.67 0.87 25.94
CA GLY A 162 18.18 2.16 25.48
C GLY A 162 17.61 2.54 24.13
N SER A 163 17.61 3.82 23.81
CA SER A 163 17.30 4.27 22.46
C SER A 163 18.51 4.03 21.55
N PRO A 164 18.37 3.32 20.44
CA PRO A 164 19.46 3.19 19.47
C PRO A 164 19.90 4.57 18.98
N GLU A 165 21.20 4.72 18.69
CA GLU A 165 21.70 5.96 18.09
C GLU A 165 21.07 6.16 16.70
N GLN A 166 20.42 7.29 16.53
CA GLN A 166 19.69 7.63 15.30
C GLN A 166 20.22 8.91 14.63
N ALA A 167 21.45 9.32 14.95
CA ALA A 167 22.00 10.58 14.46
C ALA A 167 21.99 10.66 12.93
N ARG A 168 22.35 9.57 12.23
CA ARG A 168 22.26 9.49 10.76
C ARG A 168 20.84 9.71 10.25
N TYR A 169 19.86 9.01 10.83
CA TYR A 169 18.45 9.19 10.47
C TYR A 169 17.98 10.62 10.71
N ARG A 170 18.30 11.20 11.88
CA ARG A 170 17.97 12.59 12.21
C ARG A 170 18.64 13.59 11.27
N GLY A 171 19.83 13.28 10.76
CA GLY A 171 20.51 14.09 9.76
C GLY A 171 19.80 14.10 8.44
N ILE A 172 19.30 12.94 7.99
CA ILE A 172 18.47 12.84 6.79
C ILE A 172 17.17 13.62 6.96
N GLU A 173 16.47 13.42 8.07
CA GLU A 173 15.21 14.12 8.35
C GLU A 173 15.40 15.65 8.47
N ARG A 174 16.49 16.11 9.11
CA ARG A 174 16.83 17.53 9.15
C ARG A 174 17.01 18.14 7.76
N MET A 175 17.66 17.40 6.88
CA MET A 175 17.87 17.83 5.48
C MET A 175 16.54 17.87 4.73
N LYS A 176 15.69 16.87 4.88
CA LYS A 176 14.35 16.83 4.28
C LYS A 176 13.48 17.97 4.79
N ASP A 177 13.41 18.17 6.09
CA ASP A 177 12.65 19.27 6.71
C ASP A 177 13.08 20.64 6.17
N MET A 178 14.40 20.86 6.02
CA MET A 178 14.93 22.09 5.45
C MET A 178 14.52 22.29 3.97
N LEU A 179 14.52 21.23 3.18
CA LEU A 179 14.07 21.29 1.78
C LEU A 179 12.57 21.58 1.65
N VAL A 180 11.77 20.95 2.50
CA VAL A 180 10.33 21.21 2.57
C VAL A 180 10.05 22.66 2.95
N ASP A 181 10.77 23.24 3.91
CA ASP A 181 10.66 24.65 4.28
C ASP A 181 11.00 25.60 3.11
N GLN A 182 11.83 25.17 2.17
CA GLN A 182 12.16 25.91 0.95
C GLN A 182 11.18 25.67 -0.20
N GLY A 183 10.09 24.92 0.06
CA GLY A 183 9.04 24.64 -0.91
C GLY A 183 9.35 23.49 -1.86
N PHE A 184 10.34 22.64 -1.54
CA PHE A 184 10.54 21.39 -2.26
C PHE A 184 9.55 20.33 -1.81
N ILE A 185 9.20 19.43 -2.71
CA ILE A 185 8.36 18.26 -2.48
C ILE A 185 9.24 17.02 -2.57
N GLU A 186 9.23 16.18 -1.53
CA GLU A 186 9.92 14.90 -1.56
C GLU A 186 9.22 13.95 -2.52
N VAL A 187 10.01 13.27 -3.35
CA VAL A 187 9.54 12.14 -4.15
C VAL A 187 10.31 10.88 -3.76
N SER A 188 9.66 9.74 -3.86
CA SER A 188 10.29 8.44 -3.67
C SER A 188 10.06 7.63 -4.93
N THR A 189 11.15 7.21 -5.57
CA THR A 189 11.10 6.45 -6.80
C THR A 189 11.69 5.07 -6.63
N GLN A 190 11.33 4.14 -7.53
CA GLN A 190 11.81 2.77 -7.45
C GLN A 190 13.32 2.66 -7.75
N SER A 191 14.00 1.75 -7.06
CA SER A 191 15.44 1.49 -7.27
C SER A 191 15.74 0.69 -8.54
N PHE A 192 14.73 0.09 -9.17
CA PHE A 192 14.90 -0.71 -10.38
C PHE A 192 15.03 0.17 -11.62
N ALA A 193 15.98 -0.17 -12.48
CA ALA A 193 16.36 0.59 -13.68
C ALA A 193 16.57 -0.33 -14.88
N PRO A 194 16.41 0.19 -16.12
CA PRO A 194 16.70 -0.57 -17.33
C PRO A 194 18.17 -1.00 -17.45
N LYS A 195 19.08 -0.23 -16.84
CA LYS A 195 20.53 -0.44 -16.85
C LYS A 195 21.12 -0.04 -15.50
N GLY A 196 22.19 -0.71 -15.10
CA GLY A 196 22.96 -0.42 -13.89
C GLY A 196 24.11 -1.43 -13.73
N ASP A 197 25.00 -1.15 -12.77
CA ASP A 197 26.17 -1.99 -12.51
C ASP A 197 25.80 -3.27 -11.73
N VAL A 198 24.73 -3.20 -10.94
CA VAL A 198 24.17 -4.35 -10.23
C VAL A 198 22.98 -4.86 -11.01
N VAL A 199 23.10 -6.07 -11.55
CA VAL A 199 22.04 -6.75 -12.32
C VAL A 199 21.44 -7.88 -11.49
N LEU A 200 20.11 -7.93 -11.43
CA LEU A 200 19.37 -8.96 -10.68
C LEU A 200 19.41 -10.29 -11.43
N ALA A 201 19.67 -11.38 -10.72
CA ALA A 201 19.71 -12.72 -11.31
C ALA A 201 18.33 -13.16 -11.86
N ASN A 202 17.25 -12.76 -11.18
CA ASN A 202 15.88 -13.11 -11.56
C ASN A 202 14.92 -11.91 -11.38
N PRO A 203 14.97 -10.91 -12.29
CA PRO A 203 14.15 -9.72 -12.17
C PRO A 203 12.68 -10.05 -12.46
N MET A 204 11.77 -9.53 -11.62
CA MET A 204 10.32 -9.62 -11.86
C MET A 204 9.90 -8.81 -13.10
N ASP A 205 10.47 -7.62 -13.28
CA ASP A 205 10.29 -6.79 -14.47
C ASP A 205 11.55 -6.88 -15.35
N LYS A 206 11.43 -7.61 -16.47
CA LYS A 206 12.53 -7.78 -17.43
C LYS A 206 12.95 -6.49 -18.12
N THR A 207 12.13 -5.45 -18.09
CA THR A 207 12.47 -4.13 -18.65
C THR A 207 13.33 -3.31 -17.70
N LYS A 208 13.39 -3.69 -16.42
CA LYS A 208 14.16 -3.05 -15.34
C LYS A 208 15.00 -4.07 -14.55
N PRO A 209 15.93 -4.76 -15.21
CA PRO A 209 16.65 -5.86 -14.60
C PRO A 209 17.80 -5.43 -13.68
N ALA A 210 18.07 -4.14 -13.55
CA ALA A 210 19.23 -3.62 -12.81
C ALA A 210 18.80 -2.65 -11.70
N LEU A 211 19.74 -2.32 -10.81
CA LEU A 211 19.58 -1.27 -9.82
C LEU A 211 20.16 0.05 -10.36
N ARG A 212 19.50 1.16 -10.00
CA ARG A 212 19.89 2.53 -10.41
C ARG A 212 21.28 2.90 -9.88
N THR A 213 22.07 3.57 -10.69
CA THR A 213 23.39 4.10 -10.32
C THR A 213 23.35 5.58 -9.96
N SER A 214 22.23 6.28 -10.19
CA SER A 214 21.98 7.69 -9.87
C SER A 214 20.48 7.92 -9.75
N LEU A 215 20.09 8.98 -9.03
CA LEU A 215 18.70 9.47 -8.93
C LEU A 215 18.31 10.39 -10.10
N GLU A 216 19.23 10.76 -10.98
CA GLU A 216 19.00 11.82 -12.00
C GLU A 216 17.84 11.50 -12.94
N GLU A 217 17.81 10.31 -13.53
CA GLU A 217 16.72 9.93 -14.45
C GLU A 217 15.39 9.82 -13.72
N ASN A 218 15.39 9.25 -12.51
CA ASN A 218 14.21 9.10 -11.69
C ASN A 218 13.56 10.44 -11.35
N VAL A 219 14.35 11.41 -10.88
CA VAL A 219 13.85 12.74 -10.51
C VAL A 219 13.41 13.53 -11.75
N ARG A 220 14.10 13.37 -12.90
CA ARG A 220 13.71 13.99 -14.19
C ARG A 220 12.35 13.45 -14.66
N ASP A 221 12.13 12.15 -14.58
CA ASP A 221 10.84 11.52 -14.93
C ASP A 221 9.73 11.95 -13.98
N ALA A 222 10.03 12.04 -12.68
CA ALA A 222 9.10 12.57 -11.69
C ALA A 222 8.73 14.03 -11.99
N LEU A 223 9.70 14.86 -12.39
CA LEU A 223 9.46 16.25 -12.79
C LEU A 223 8.57 16.34 -14.02
N ALA A 224 8.83 15.52 -15.05
CA ALA A 224 8.01 15.51 -16.27
C ALA A 224 6.54 15.15 -15.96
N ARG A 225 6.30 14.15 -15.10
CA ARG A 225 4.96 13.83 -14.63
C ARG A 225 4.34 14.96 -13.80
N ALA A 226 5.10 15.54 -12.87
CA ALA A 226 4.64 16.65 -12.05
C ALA A 226 4.26 17.87 -12.88
N GLN A 227 5.00 18.18 -13.94
CA GLN A 227 4.68 19.28 -14.87
C GLN A 227 3.33 19.08 -15.56
N HIS A 228 2.99 17.84 -15.92
CA HIS A 228 1.68 17.53 -16.51
C HIS A 228 0.54 17.84 -15.54
N TYR A 229 0.69 17.49 -14.27
CA TYR A 229 -0.34 17.66 -13.24
C TYR A 229 -0.25 18.99 -12.45
N ALA A 230 0.78 19.79 -12.71
CA ALA A 230 0.98 21.07 -12.01
C ALA A 230 -0.24 21.99 -12.00
N PRO A 231 -1.01 22.13 -13.10
CA PRO A 231 -2.21 22.99 -13.08
C PRO A 231 -3.23 22.61 -12.01
N LEU A 232 -3.32 21.35 -11.60
CA LEU A 232 -4.26 20.92 -10.55
C LEU A 232 -3.89 21.46 -9.16
N VAL A 233 -2.59 21.64 -8.87
CA VAL A 233 -2.10 21.85 -7.49
C VAL A 233 -1.30 23.13 -7.30
N LEU A 234 -0.70 23.66 -8.37
CA LEU A 234 0.17 24.84 -8.30
C LEU A 234 -0.44 26.04 -9.05
N PRO A 235 -0.27 27.27 -8.54
CA PRO A 235 -0.58 28.47 -9.30
C PRO A 235 0.21 28.51 -10.60
N PRO A 236 -0.34 29.14 -11.66
CA PRO A 236 0.39 29.36 -12.90
C PRO A 236 1.72 30.09 -12.66
N LYS A 237 2.75 29.73 -13.40
CA LYS A 237 4.12 30.28 -13.30
C LYS A 237 4.91 29.91 -12.02
N GLN A 238 4.33 29.14 -11.10
CA GLN A 238 5.09 28.63 -9.95
C GLN A 238 6.00 27.48 -10.38
N ALA A 239 7.27 27.56 -9.99
CA ALA A 239 8.24 26.49 -10.27
C ALA A 239 7.94 25.23 -9.45
N ILE A 240 8.08 24.07 -10.09
CA ILE A 240 8.03 22.78 -9.43
C ILE A 240 9.41 22.47 -8.88
N LYS A 241 9.48 22.23 -7.58
CA LYS A 241 10.68 21.87 -6.86
C LYS A 241 10.54 20.48 -6.28
N LEU A 242 11.29 19.52 -6.81
CA LEU A 242 11.28 18.14 -6.32
C LEU A 242 12.66 17.79 -5.77
N PHE A 243 12.69 16.89 -4.78
CA PHE A 243 13.91 16.24 -4.34
C PHE A 243 13.66 14.77 -3.99
N GLU A 244 14.71 13.98 -4.06
CA GLU A 244 14.75 12.61 -3.56
C GLU A 244 16.04 12.39 -2.79
N VAL A 245 15.93 11.71 -1.65
CA VAL A 245 17.04 11.12 -0.92
C VAL A 245 16.91 9.62 -1.04
N GLY A 246 17.82 8.98 -1.75
CA GLY A 246 17.71 7.56 -2.04
C GLY A 246 19.05 6.86 -2.23
N THR A 247 19.06 5.56 -1.99
CA THR A 247 20.24 4.73 -2.23
C THR A 247 20.41 4.49 -3.73
N VAL A 248 21.65 4.61 -4.19
CA VAL A 248 22.13 4.28 -5.53
C VAL A 248 23.21 3.21 -5.47
N PHE A 249 23.39 2.45 -6.54
CA PHE A 249 24.18 1.20 -6.56
C PHE A 249 25.19 1.17 -7.71
N PRO A 250 26.16 2.10 -7.73
CA PRO A 250 27.25 2.03 -8.70
C PRO A 250 28.22 0.90 -8.37
N LYS A 251 29.18 0.65 -9.26
CA LYS A 251 30.14 -0.45 -9.15
C LYS A 251 31.02 -0.40 -7.90
N GLU A 252 31.28 0.79 -7.40
CA GLU A 252 32.12 1.06 -6.24
C GLU A 252 31.43 0.74 -4.90
N GLY A 253 30.13 0.44 -4.92
CA GLY A 253 29.31 0.16 -3.76
C GLY A 253 28.16 1.16 -3.58
N GLU A 254 27.19 0.79 -2.76
CA GLU A 254 26.01 1.58 -2.53
C GLU A 254 26.29 2.84 -1.67
N TYR A 255 25.62 3.93 -2.01
CA TYR A 255 25.63 5.14 -1.17
C TYR A 255 24.30 5.89 -1.27
N LEU A 256 24.09 6.83 -0.33
CA LEU A 256 22.92 7.69 -0.31
C LEU A 256 23.19 8.94 -1.15
N GLU A 257 22.34 9.17 -2.16
CA GLU A 257 22.37 10.37 -3.02
C GLU A 257 21.20 11.31 -2.66
N LEU A 258 21.45 12.62 -2.65
CA LEU A 258 20.42 13.65 -2.72
C LEU A 258 20.38 14.21 -4.14
N ARG A 259 19.21 14.22 -4.76
CA ARG A 259 18.99 14.87 -6.06
C ARG A 259 17.83 15.86 -5.98
N MET A 260 18.00 17.03 -6.60
CA MET A 260 17.01 18.10 -6.65
C MET A 260 16.78 18.56 -8.08
N THR A 261 15.58 19.09 -8.39
CA THR A 261 15.23 19.63 -9.72
C THR A 261 15.80 21.03 -9.96
N GLU A 262 16.00 21.83 -8.90
CA GLU A 262 16.66 23.14 -8.97
C GLU A 262 17.89 23.18 -8.06
N ARG A 263 19.00 23.74 -8.58
CA ARG A 263 20.11 24.19 -7.73
C ARG A 263 19.71 25.51 -7.09
N VAL A 264 19.44 25.49 -5.80
CA VAL A 264 19.21 26.74 -5.06
C VAL A 264 20.58 27.31 -4.68
N SER A 265 20.92 28.44 -5.28
CA SER A 265 22.18 29.18 -5.03
C SER A 265 22.34 29.65 -3.57
N ALA A 266 21.33 29.49 -2.74
CA ALA A 266 21.27 29.98 -1.36
C ALA A 266 21.64 28.92 -0.30
N TRP A 267 22.32 27.85 -0.68
CA TRP A 267 22.64 26.73 0.21
C TRP A 267 23.90 26.92 1.06
N GLY A 268 24.43 28.05 1.28
CA GLY A 268 25.50 28.31 2.23
C GLY A 268 26.31 27.07 2.71
N GLU A 269 26.34 26.83 3.99
CA GLU A 269 27.02 25.69 4.65
C GLU A 269 26.42 24.32 4.30
N HIS A 270 25.22 24.24 3.73
CA HIS A 270 24.50 22.98 3.46
C HIS A 270 24.74 22.43 2.05
N SER A 271 25.36 23.19 1.15
CA SER A 271 25.69 22.71 -0.21
C SER A 271 26.65 21.50 -0.18
N ALA A 272 27.49 21.40 0.85
CA ALA A 272 28.39 20.27 1.04
C ALA A 272 27.66 18.95 1.41
N LEU A 273 26.45 19.01 1.94
CA LEU A 273 25.64 17.83 2.21
C LEU A 273 24.98 17.29 0.94
N ALA A 274 24.60 18.19 0.01
CA ALA A 274 23.95 17.83 -1.25
C ALA A 274 24.85 16.99 -2.17
N ASP A 275 26.18 17.23 -2.12
CA ASP A 275 27.14 16.59 -3.03
C ASP A 275 27.77 15.30 -2.46
N ASN A 276 27.69 15.07 -1.14
CA ASN A 276 28.26 13.89 -0.51
C ASN A 276 27.58 13.57 0.82
N LEU A 277 26.55 12.74 0.79
CA LEU A 277 25.82 12.27 1.97
C LEU A 277 26.55 11.16 2.70
N SER A 278 27.80 11.37 3.11
CA SER A 278 28.52 10.39 3.91
C SER A 278 27.85 10.20 5.28
N THR A 279 27.89 8.96 5.80
CA THR A 279 27.32 8.60 7.11
C THR A 279 27.82 9.54 8.22
N ALA A 280 29.12 9.81 8.30
CA ALA A 280 29.71 10.68 9.31
C ALA A 280 29.17 12.12 9.27
N LYS A 281 28.99 12.70 8.07
CA LYS A 281 28.42 14.04 7.92
C LYS A 281 26.95 14.10 8.33
N LEU A 282 26.18 13.07 7.97
CA LEU A 282 24.78 12.98 8.36
C LEU A 282 24.62 12.79 9.87
N GLU A 283 25.47 11.97 10.50
CA GLU A 283 25.47 11.79 11.95
C GLU A 283 25.78 13.11 12.67
N GLU A 284 26.81 13.84 12.23
CA GLU A 284 27.15 15.15 12.81
C GLU A 284 25.98 16.14 12.64
N TYR A 285 25.39 16.20 11.45
CA TYR A 285 24.26 17.09 11.14
C TYR A 285 22.99 16.74 11.92
N GLY A 286 22.81 15.47 12.27
CA GLY A 286 21.64 14.98 13.00
C GLY A 286 21.75 15.07 14.53
N LYS A 287 22.93 15.41 15.08
CA LYS A 287 23.10 15.53 16.53
C LYS A 287 22.12 16.52 17.13
N GLY A 288 21.37 16.06 18.14
CA GLY A 288 20.42 16.90 18.87
C GLY A 288 19.20 17.36 18.07
N TYR A 289 19.05 16.93 16.81
CA TYR A 289 17.90 17.28 16.01
C TYR A 289 16.68 16.43 16.36
N THR A 290 15.50 17.06 16.42
CA THR A 290 14.21 16.40 16.53
C THR A 290 13.43 16.65 15.24
N PRO A 291 13.11 15.60 14.46
CA PRO A 291 12.36 15.74 13.23
C PRO A 291 11.01 16.42 13.45
N LYS A 292 10.59 17.23 12.49
CA LYS A 292 9.28 17.88 12.52
C LYS A 292 8.18 16.83 12.43
N ARG A 293 7.12 17.02 13.21
CA ARG A 293 5.91 16.21 13.10
C ARG A 293 4.88 16.98 12.27
N TYR A 294 4.63 16.50 11.08
CA TYR A 294 3.57 17.03 10.23
C TYR A 294 2.22 16.44 10.63
N ARG A 295 1.21 17.30 10.81
CA ARG A 295 -0.17 16.82 10.96
C ARG A 295 -0.72 16.51 9.59
N LEU A 296 -1.11 15.27 9.36
CA LEU A 296 -1.86 14.90 8.17
C LEU A 296 -3.25 15.55 8.27
N GLY A 297 -3.65 16.24 7.20
CA GLY A 297 -5.03 16.71 7.04
C GLY A 297 -5.99 15.53 6.82
N ALA A 298 -7.29 15.82 6.83
CA ALA A 298 -8.27 14.82 6.40
C ALA A 298 -8.03 14.47 4.93
N TYR A 299 -8.13 13.18 4.60
CA TYR A 299 -8.05 12.73 3.20
C TYR A 299 -9.21 13.34 2.39
N THR A 300 -8.88 14.00 1.29
CA THR A 300 -9.83 14.47 0.31
C THR A 300 -9.67 13.65 -0.96
N PRO A 301 -10.72 12.94 -1.43
CA PRO A 301 -10.65 12.19 -2.68
C PRO A 301 -10.27 13.10 -3.84
N PHE A 302 -9.43 12.59 -4.73
CA PHE A 302 -9.08 13.24 -5.99
C PHE A 302 -9.60 12.41 -7.17
N SER A 303 -9.87 13.10 -8.29
CA SER A 303 -10.35 12.44 -9.49
C SER A 303 -9.25 11.62 -10.17
N VAL A 304 -9.63 10.44 -10.66
CA VAL A 304 -8.79 9.59 -11.51
C VAL A 304 -8.91 9.97 -12.99
N TYR A 305 -9.84 10.85 -13.34
CA TYR A 305 -10.09 11.27 -14.72
C TYR A 305 -9.22 12.45 -15.13
N PRO A 306 -8.91 12.60 -16.41
CA PRO A 306 -8.15 13.75 -16.93
C PRO A 306 -8.84 15.08 -16.65
N PHE A 307 -8.05 16.13 -16.50
CA PHE A 307 -8.53 17.50 -16.42
C PHE A 307 -8.37 18.23 -17.74
N ILE A 308 -9.16 19.30 -17.94
CA ILE A 308 -9.06 20.21 -19.08
C ILE A 308 -8.75 21.61 -18.57
N THR A 309 -7.76 22.26 -19.18
CA THR A 309 -7.39 23.65 -18.85
C THR A 309 -7.90 24.60 -19.92
N ARG A 310 -8.48 25.74 -19.50
CA ARG A 310 -8.85 26.87 -20.35
C ARG A 310 -8.35 28.18 -19.76
N ASP A 311 -7.84 29.04 -20.61
CA ASP A 311 -7.43 30.38 -20.22
C ASP A 311 -8.45 31.39 -20.79
N ILE A 312 -8.76 32.46 -20.03
CA ILE A 312 -9.62 33.55 -20.43
C ILE A 312 -8.97 34.87 -20.05
N ALA A 313 -8.97 35.83 -20.98
CA ALA A 313 -8.52 37.17 -20.71
C ALA A 313 -9.63 38.19 -20.99
N LEU A 314 -9.73 39.21 -20.17
CA LEU A 314 -10.76 40.23 -20.30
C LEU A 314 -10.29 41.61 -19.90
N TRP A 315 -10.80 42.64 -20.58
CA TRP A 315 -10.66 44.03 -20.17
C TRP A 315 -11.84 44.45 -19.30
N VAL A 316 -11.52 45.13 -18.19
CA VAL A 316 -12.52 45.71 -17.27
C VAL A 316 -12.18 47.16 -16.95
N PRO A 317 -13.14 48.00 -16.54
CA PRO A 317 -12.85 49.30 -15.99
C PRO A 317 -11.93 49.22 -14.77
N GLU A 318 -11.09 50.21 -14.53
CA GLU A 318 -10.16 50.26 -13.38
C GLU A 318 -10.83 50.12 -12.03
N ALA A 319 -12.10 50.53 -11.92
CA ALA A 319 -12.90 50.42 -10.72
C ALA A 319 -13.47 49.01 -10.46
N ALA A 320 -13.35 48.08 -11.42
CA ALA A 320 -13.87 46.72 -11.28
C ALA A 320 -13.07 45.92 -10.24
N ARG A 321 -13.75 45.22 -9.36
CA ARG A 321 -13.11 44.41 -8.34
C ARG A 321 -12.84 43.02 -8.88
N THR A 322 -11.61 42.52 -8.72
CA THR A 322 -11.21 41.16 -9.14
C THR A 322 -12.14 40.11 -8.55
N GLU A 323 -12.58 40.32 -7.30
CA GLU A 323 -13.47 39.36 -6.62
C GLU A 323 -14.82 39.21 -7.33
N GLU A 324 -15.37 40.29 -7.90
CA GLU A 324 -16.62 40.25 -8.68
C GLU A 324 -16.45 39.42 -9.98
N ILE A 325 -15.29 39.55 -10.60
CA ILE A 325 -14.95 38.75 -11.80
C ILE A 325 -14.87 37.27 -11.44
N LEU A 326 -14.12 36.94 -10.38
CA LEU A 326 -13.96 35.55 -9.89
C LEU A 326 -15.31 34.94 -9.53
N ASN A 327 -16.17 35.68 -8.82
CA ASN A 327 -17.51 35.23 -8.45
C ASN A 327 -18.41 35.00 -9.68
N THR A 328 -18.31 35.89 -10.68
CA THR A 328 -19.04 35.71 -11.94
C THR A 328 -18.59 34.45 -12.68
N ILE A 329 -17.27 34.21 -12.80
CA ILE A 329 -16.74 33.00 -13.41
C ILE A 329 -17.26 31.76 -12.66
N ARG A 330 -17.12 31.72 -11.33
CA ARG A 330 -17.59 30.58 -10.51
C ARG A 330 -19.09 30.32 -10.66
N ALA A 331 -19.90 31.37 -10.67
CA ALA A 331 -21.35 31.23 -10.77
C ALA A 331 -21.79 30.60 -12.10
N HIS A 332 -21.05 30.83 -13.21
CA HIS A 332 -21.39 30.32 -14.54
C HIS A 332 -20.66 29.01 -14.90
N ALA A 333 -19.56 28.69 -14.19
CA ALA A 333 -18.74 27.51 -14.46
C ALA A 333 -19.35 26.22 -13.86
N GLY A 334 -20.14 26.34 -12.78
CA GLY A 334 -20.73 25.19 -12.09
C GLY A 334 -19.70 24.30 -11.37
N ALA A 335 -20.13 23.08 -11.05
CA ALA A 335 -19.36 22.12 -10.24
C ALA A 335 -18.12 21.51 -10.95
N LEU A 336 -18.03 21.62 -12.27
CA LEU A 336 -16.90 21.09 -13.02
C LEU A 336 -15.63 21.96 -12.87
N LEU A 337 -15.74 23.22 -12.48
CA LEU A 337 -14.60 24.09 -12.23
C LEU A 337 -14.02 23.75 -10.86
N ILE A 338 -12.88 23.07 -10.84
CA ILE A 338 -12.21 22.67 -9.60
C ILE A 338 -11.17 23.70 -9.14
N ARG A 339 -10.64 24.52 -10.08
CA ARG A 339 -9.63 25.54 -9.76
C ARG A 339 -9.73 26.74 -10.69
N LEU A 340 -9.48 27.93 -10.14
CA LEU A 340 -9.49 29.20 -10.83
C LEU A 340 -8.37 30.08 -10.27
N ASP A 341 -7.36 30.38 -11.10
CA ASP A 341 -6.21 31.22 -10.74
C ASP A 341 -6.11 32.44 -11.67
N GLN A 342 -5.88 33.60 -11.08
CA GLN A 342 -5.40 34.77 -11.83
C GLN A 342 -3.91 34.59 -12.06
N PHE A 343 -3.43 34.70 -13.30
CA PHE A 343 -2.01 34.52 -13.62
C PHE A 343 -1.37 35.73 -14.32
N ASP A 344 -2.16 36.70 -14.75
CA ASP A 344 -1.64 37.93 -15.34
C ASP A 344 -2.59 39.11 -15.08
N GLN A 345 -1.99 40.31 -15.03
CA GLN A 345 -2.67 41.58 -14.90
C GLN A 345 -1.89 42.67 -15.59
N PHE A 346 -2.56 43.48 -16.38
CA PHE A 346 -1.97 44.58 -17.11
C PHE A 346 -2.93 45.77 -17.18
N SER A 347 -2.45 47.01 -16.93
CA SER A 347 -3.25 48.21 -16.96
C SER A 347 -2.86 49.11 -18.16
N LYS A 348 -3.86 49.61 -18.86
CA LYS A 348 -3.69 50.54 -19.97
C LYS A 348 -4.92 51.43 -20.15
N GLU A 349 -4.69 52.75 -20.30
CA GLU A 349 -5.70 53.72 -20.67
C GLU A 349 -6.97 53.69 -19.78
N GLY A 350 -6.80 53.61 -18.44
CA GLY A 350 -7.90 53.56 -17.47
C GLY A 350 -8.69 52.24 -17.44
N ARG A 351 -8.14 51.17 -18.08
CA ARG A 351 -8.68 49.83 -18.08
C ARG A 351 -7.66 48.83 -17.57
N VAL A 352 -8.12 47.75 -16.99
CA VAL A 352 -7.26 46.66 -16.52
C VAL A 352 -7.64 45.37 -17.28
N SER A 353 -6.61 44.73 -17.81
CA SER A 353 -6.75 43.37 -18.36
C SER A 353 -6.36 42.36 -17.31
N TYR A 354 -7.23 41.41 -17.06
CA TYR A 354 -6.96 40.25 -16.23
C TYR A 354 -6.92 38.99 -17.08
N ALA A 355 -6.01 38.06 -16.75
CA ALA A 355 -5.99 36.72 -17.32
C ALA A 355 -6.16 35.66 -16.23
N PHE A 356 -7.08 34.74 -16.46
CA PHE A 356 -7.42 33.66 -15.54
C PHE A 356 -7.23 32.31 -16.22
N ARG A 357 -6.75 31.34 -15.42
CA ARG A 357 -6.70 29.94 -15.78
C ARG A 357 -7.80 29.18 -15.06
N LEU A 358 -8.58 28.44 -15.81
CA LEU A 358 -9.68 27.62 -15.36
C LEU A 358 -9.33 26.16 -15.56
N ILE A 359 -9.53 25.34 -14.53
CA ILE A 359 -9.27 23.91 -14.57
C ILE A 359 -10.57 23.17 -14.29
N PHE A 360 -10.96 22.35 -15.26
CA PHE A 360 -12.19 21.57 -15.24
C PHE A 360 -11.87 20.09 -15.08
N GLN A 361 -12.58 19.42 -14.18
CA GLN A 361 -12.45 17.98 -13.96
C GLN A 361 -13.75 17.42 -13.39
N SER A 362 -14.07 16.16 -13.70
CA SER A 362 -15.17 15.42 -13.08
C SER A 362 -14.63 14.33 -12.15
N MET A 363 -15.38 14.01 -11.10
CA MET A 363 -15.11 12.87 -10.22
C MET A 363 -15.66 11.55 -10.79
N GLU A 364 -16.51 11.61 -11.85
CA GLU A 364 -17.30 10.47 -12.32
C GLU A 364 -16.89 9.99 -13.71
N ARG A 365 -16.34 10.87 -14.56
CA ARG A 365 -16.01 10.57 -15.96
C ARG A 365 -15.00 11.53 -16.58
N THR A 366 -14.45 11.15 -17.72
CA THR A 366 -13.68 12.05 -18.59
C THR A 366 -14.60 13.11 -19.19
N LEU A 367 -14.20 14.38 -19.17
CA LEU A 367 -14.88 15.49 -19.83
C LEU A 367 -14.48 15.55 -21.31
N THR A 368 -15.38 16.02 -22.17
CA THR A 368 -15.06 16.33 -23.56
C THR A 368 -14.76 17.82 -23.75
N ASP A 369 -14.06 18.15 -24.84
CA ASP A 369 -13.77 19.54 -25.19
C ASP A 369 -15.05 20.33 -25.47
N GLU A 370 -16.07 19.72 -26.09
CA GLU A 370 -17.35 20.34 -26.38
C GLU A 370 -18.11 20.72 -25.09
N GLU A 371 -18.10 19.84 -24.10
CA GLU A 371 -18.72 20.13 -22.79
C GLU A 371 -18.08 21.33 -22.11
N VAL A 372 -16.73 21.34 -22.07
CA VAL A 372 -15.99 22.42 -21.43
C VAL A 372 -16.13 23.74 -22.22
N ASN A 373 -16.15 23.66 -23.54
CA ASN A 373 -16.38 24.84 -24.39
C ASN A 373 -17.80 25.43 -24.17
N GLY A 374 -18.83 24.59 -23.99
CA GLY A 374 -20.17 25.05 -23.63
C GLY A 374 -20.18 25.79 -22.27
N VAL A 375 -19.43 25.29 -21.27
CA VAL A 375 -19.28 25.99 -20.00
C VAL A 375 -18.56 27.32 -20.17
N MET A 376 -17.49 27.36 -21.01
CA MET A 376 -16.78 28.61 -21.32
C MET A 376 -17.68 29.64 -22.00
N GLU A 377 -18.58 29.25 -22.90
CA GLU A 377 -19.56 30.13 -23.53
C GLU A 377 -20.50 30.78 -22.50
N HIS A 378 -20.98 30.00 -21.51
CA HIS A 378 -21.78 30.53 -20.41
C HIS A 378 -21.00 31.53 -19.54
N ILE A 379 -19.73 31.25 -19.25
CA ILE A 379 -18.86 32.15 -18.50
C ILE A 379 -18.66 33.47 -19.29
N ILE A 380 -18.36 33.37 -20.59
CA ILE A 380 -18.16 34.53 -21.47
C ILE A 380 -19.42 35.39 -21.52
N ALA A 381 -20.59 34.78 -21.70
CA ALA A 381 -21.87 35.48 -21.71
C ALA A 381 -22.14 36.21 -20.39
N GLY A 382 -21.86 35.55 -19.25
CA GLY A 382 -22.01 36.16 -17.91
C GLY A 382 -21.09 37.35 -17.67
N LEU A 383 -19.85 37.27 -18.13
CA LEU A 383 -18.86 38.36 -18.06
C LEU A 383 -19.26 39.56 -18.98
N THR A 384 -19.68 39.24 -20.20
CA THR A 384 -20.13 40.23 -21.19
C THR A 384 -21.37 40.96 -20.72
N ALA A 385 -22.34 40.27 -20.08
CA ALA A 385 -23.54 40.88 -19.50
C ALA A 385 -23.22 41.92 -18.40
N LYS A 386 -22.04 41.80 -17.77
CA LYS A 386 -21.51 42.80 -16.81
C LYS A 386 -20.73 43.95 -17.46
N GLY A 387 -20.67 43.97 -18.78
CA GLY A 387 -19.95 45.00 -19.55
C GLY A 387 -18.44 44.76 -19.62
N TYR A 388 -17.95 43.55 -19.34
CA TYR A 388 -16.56 43.20 -19.50
C TYR A 388 -16.26 42.72 -20.93
N GLU A 389 -15.12 43.13 -21.48
CA GLU A 389 -14.72 42.77 -22.83
C GLU A 389 -13.80 41.54 -22.79
N VAL A 390 -14.35 40.37 -23.15
CA VAL A 390 -13.60 39.13 -23.17
C VAL A 390 -12.79 39.03 -24.48
N ARG A 391 -11.54 38.52 -24.41
CA ARG A 391 -10.60 38.38 -25.53
C ARG A 391 -10.40 36.94 -25.89
#